data_6fab969d6800cc1761e064df821d69e2
#
_entry.id   6fab969d6800cc1761e064df821d69e2
#
_cell.length_a   1.000
_cell.length_b   1.000
_cell.length_c   1.000
_cell.angle_alpha   90.00
_cell.angle_beta   90.00
_cell.angle_gamma   90.00
#
_symmetry.space_group_name_H-M   'P 1'
#
loop_
_entity.id
_entity.type
_entity.pdbx_description
1 polymer ?
#
loop_
_entity_poly.entity_id
_entity_poly.type
_entity_poly.pdbx_seq_one_letter_code
_entity_poly.pdbx_strand_id
1 'polypeptide(L)'
;MADQLTTGWTDLLYELRGPLQSAYPTGRVLLAELERNTNRKNFSGNQVRVPIFAAPLQGSHMLAEGGNITTPQVDDTAQAHVKMAHAALPISISPELMKQSEDNAAARALASKVKRARESMARTANEQLNGAGNAKLAGLAAAGPALTFTCDAGTPKRYLYKGRVVDLRDEVTFTPITQGTKRKIASTTLNPDGTVATVTFDTAGFGGGSGNMTATATTALFIVDSVTDTPSALSFAGQGLQQIGATTGIFEDIDKATNEFWQGTKGRADETAAVDPDLGVLDGGILALGERTDLEEVDFIVGDPGVILLYQSSFYNQMRFAPQRGTLDTGFEGPVYNGMAMIGDFDHQRGALTGVTKESLQMYGYEKGPDWDELTGSMFQRFGTATARSRNVEAWLVDDWQLGAHECRTMVRWQNLNRAS
;
A
#
# COMPACT_ATOMS: atom_id res chain seq x y z
N MET A 1 -24.49 15.64 33.92
CA MET A 1 -25.18 15.36 32.66
C MET A 1 -24.23 15.23 31.45
N ALA A 2 -23.14 15.99 31.33
CA ALA A 2 -22.21 15.82 30.22
C ALA A 2 -21.42 14.48 30.24
N ASP A 3 -21.12 13.96 31.43
CA ASP A 3 -20.37 12.69 31.60
C ASP A 3 -21.18 11.45 31.19
N GLN A 4 -22.47 11.43 31.45
CA GLN A 4 -23.30 10.26 31.10
C GLN A 4 -23.51 10.09 29.57
N LEU A 5 -23.55 11.19 28.82
CA LEU A 5 -23.66 11.16 27.37
C LEU A 5 -22.38 10.67 26.70
N THR A 6 -21.21 11.07 27.23
CA THR A 6 -19.92 10.59 26.74
C THR A 6 -19.71 9.10 27.02
N THR A 7 -20.14 8.61 28.17
CA THR A 7 -20.03 7.20 28.56
C THR A 7 -20.86 6.30 27.64
N GLY A 8 -22.13 6.66 27.36
CA GLY A 8 -22.97 5.85 26.48
C GLY A 8 -22.47 5.76 25.01
N TRP A 9 -21.83 6.81 24.51
CA TRP A 9 -21.20 6.80 23.20
C TRP A 9 -19.88 6.03 23.18
N THR A 10 -19.13 6.06 24.27
CA THR A 10 -17.94 5.24 24.47
C THR A 10 -18.29 3.77 24.43
N ASP A 11 -19.32 3.36 25.17
CA ASP A 11 -19.81 1.97 25.18
C ASP A 11 -20.25 1.50 23.80
N LEU A 12 -20.96 2.35 23.02
CA LEU A 12 -21.35 2.03 21.65
C LEU A 12 -20.16 1.84 20.71
N LEU A 13 -19.10 2.64 20.88
CA LEU A 13 -17.88 2.47 20.11
C LEU A 13 -17.11 1.21 20.51
N TYR A 14 -17.10 0.84 21.80
CA TYR A 14 -16.54 -0.43 22.26
C TYR A 14 -17.27 -1.63 21.64
N GLU A 15 -18.59 -1.58 21.53
CA GLU A 15 -19.37 -2.62 20.81
C GLU A 15 -18.98 -2.73 19.34
N LEU A 16 -18.59 -1.61 18.69
CA LEU A 16 -18.16 -1.58 17.29
C LEU A 16 -16.69 -2.00 17.09
N ARG A 17 -15.91 -2.15 18.16
CA ARG A 17 -14.49 -2.52 18.09
C ARG A 17 -14.26 -3.90 17.48
N GLY A 18 -15.02 -4.90 17.89
CA GLY A 18 -14.92 -6.25 17.35
C GLY A 18 -15.13 -6.35 15.84
N PRO A 19 -16.20 -5.73 15.28
CA PRO A 19 -16.36 -5.64 13.83
C PRO A 19 -15.28 -4.84 13.10
N LEU A 20 -14.63 -3.86 13.75
CA LEU A 20 -13.52 -3.11 13.16
C LEU A 20 -12.34 -4.01 12.86
N GLN A 21 -11.95 -4.84 13.80
CA GLN A 21 -10.79 -5.75 13.65
C GLN A 21 -11.05 -6.86 12.63
N SER A 22 -12.27 -7.42 12.60
CA SER A 22 -12.61 -8.56 11.76
C SER A 22 -12.87 -8.23 10.29
N ALA A 23 -13.28 -7.00 9.96
CA ALA A 23 -13.68 -6.64 8.60
C ALA A 23 -12.60 -5.91 7.80
N TYR A 24 -11.44 -5.63 8.40
CA TYR A 24 -10.33 -4.97 7.71
C TYR A 24 -9.81 -5.76 6.51
N PRO A 25 -9.59 -7.07 6.58
CA PRO A 25 -9.11 -7.85 5.44
C PRO A 25 -10.15 -8.13 4.35
N THR A 26 -11.44 -7.92 4.60
CA THR A 26 -12.50 -8.34 3.68
C THR A 26 -12.47 -7.57 2.35
N GLY A 27 -12.35 -8.28 1.24
CA GLY A 27 -12.40 -7.73 -0.12
C GLY A 27 -11.10 -7.13 -0.64
N ARG A 28 -9.97 -7.33 0.05
CA ARG A 28 -8.63 -6.89 -0.36
C ARG A 28 -7.66 -8.07 -0.31
N VAL A 29 -7.15 -8.48 -1.46
CA VAL A 29 -6.37 -9.72 -1.59
C VAL A 29 -5.15 -9.70 -0.68
N LEU A 30 -4.26 -8.73 -0.82
CA LEU A 30 -3.02 -8.66 -0.06
C LEU A 30 -3.27 -8.49 1.45
N LEU A 31 -4.20 -7.61 1.82
CA LEU A 31 -4.54 -7.38 3.22
C LEU A 31 -5.15 -8.61 3.89
N ALA A 32 -5.80 -9.49 3.11
CA ALA A 32 -6.41 -10.70 3.60
C ALA A 32 -5.38 -11.84 3.76
N GLU A 33 -4.45 -11.96 2.81
CA GLU A 33 -3.46 -13.04 2.77
C GLU A 33 -2.26 -12.80 3.70
N LEU A 34 -1.91 -11.53 3.96
CA LEU A 34 -0.78 -11.20 4.82
C LEU A 34 -1.22 -11.12 6.29
N GLU A 35 -0.74 -12.05 7.10
CA GLU A 35 -0.96 -12.02 8.54
C GLU A 35 -0.18 -10.86 9.20
N ARG A 36 -0.82 -10.19 10.14
CA ARG A 36 -0.22 -9.09 10.90
C ARG A 36 0.50 -9.62 12.14
N ASN A 37 1.82 -9.42 12.19
CA ASN A 37 2.63 -9.71 13.35
C ASN A 37 2.55 -8.56 14.37
N THR A 38 1.95 -8.84 15.53
CA THR A 38 1.80 -7.88 16.63
C THR A 38 2.77 -8.16 17.79
N ASN A 39 3.81 -8.97 17.58
CA ASN A 39 4.75 -9.29 18.62
C ASN A 39 5.67 -8.11 18.95
N ARG A 40 5.31 -7.37 19.98
CA ARG A 40 6.05 -6.16 20.43
C ARG A 40 7.49 -6.40 20.86
N LYS A 41 7.91 -7.64 21.08
CA LYS A 41 9.31 -7.96 21.42
C LYS A 41 10.28 -7.63 20.30
N ASN A 42 9.81 -7.59 19.07
CA ASN A 42 10.61 -7.28 17.91
C ASN A 42 10.74 -5.77 17.65
N PHE A 43 9.97 -4.94 18.37
CA PHE A 43 9.97 -3.50 18.18
C PHE A 43 11.05 -2.82 19.04
N SER A 44 11.85 -1.97 18.39
CA SER A 44 12.83 -1.09 19.03
C SER A 44 12.43 0.35 18.77
N GLY A 45 11.60 0.92 19.67
CA GLY A 45 10.98 2.23 19.43
C GLY A 45 9.97 2.18 18.29
N ASN A 46 10.15 3.00 17.27
CA ASN A 46 9.26 3.12 16.09
C ASN A 46 9.67 2.20 14.91
N GLN A 47 10.53 1.22 15.13
CA GLN A 47 11.03 0.37 14.05
C GLN A 47 11.22 -1.08 14.52
N VAL A 48 11.06 -2.00 13.57
CA VAL A 48 11.43 -3.41 13.73
C VAL A 48 12.77 -3.63 13.06
N ARG A 49 13.68 -4.35 13.74
CA ARG A 49 14.97 -4.74 13.18
C ARG A 49 14.89 -6.20 12.75
N VAL A 50 15.09 -6.42 11.47
CA VAL A 50 15.10 -7.76 10.87
C VAL A 50 16.54 -8.09 10.47
N PRO A 51 17.15 -9.12 11.07
CA PRO A 51 18.47 -9.59 10.63
C PRO A 51 18.35 -10.30 9.28
N ILE A 52 19.24 -9.99 8.36
CA ILE A 52 19.26 -10.56 7.01
C ILE A 52 20.61 -11.19 6.77
N PHE A 53 20.60 -12.39 6.19
CA PHE A 53 21.82 -13.03 5.71
C PHE A 53 22.11 -12.57 4.27
N ALA A 54 23.18 -11.79 4.11
CA ALA A 54 23.55 -11.23 2.82
C ALA A 54 24.23 -12.25 1.89
N ALA A 55 24.95 -13.21 2.46
CA ALA A 55 25.62 -14.27 1.72
C ALA A 55 25.59 -15.59 2.49
N PRO A 56 25.52 -16.73 1.79
CA PRO A 56 25.65 -18.03 2.44
C PRO A 56 27.08 -18.20 2.98
N LEU A 57 27.19 -18.90 4.10
CA LEU A 57 28.47 -19.28 4.69
C LEU A 57 29.32 -20.05 3.67
N GLN A 58 30.44 -19.45 3.26
CA GLN A 58 31.40 -20.12 2.42
C GLN A 58 32.41 -20.91 3.31
N GLY A 59 32.05 -22.15 3.63
CA GLY A 59 32.85 -22.97 4.54
C GLY A 59 33.17 -24.39 4.06
N SER A 60 32.55 -24.81 2.94
CA SER A 60 32.87 -26.15 2.38
C SER A 60 34.11 -26.06 1.46
N HIS A 61 35.21 -26.55 1.93
CA HIS A 61 36.43 -26.69 1.11
C HIS A 61 36.68 -28.15 0.76
N MET A 62 36.99 -28.41 -0.50
CA MET A 62 37.49 -29.72 -0.90
C MET A 62 38.94 -29.79 -0.45
N LEU A 63 39.24 -30.67 0.52
CA LEU A 63 40.59 -30.83 1.07
C LEU A 63 41.24 -32.07 0.46
N ALA A 64 42.51 -31.96 0.16
CA ALA A 64 43.34 -33.15 -0.10
C ALA A 64 43.54 -33.92 1.20
N GLU A 65 43.84 -35.20 1.11
CA GLU A 65 44.17 -36.03 2.29
C GLU A 65 45.29 -35.36 3.11
N GLY A 66 45.02 -35.04 4.39
CA GLY A 66 45.95 -34.31 5.26
C GLY A 66 45.99 -32.78 5.10
N GLY A 67 45.09 -32.20 4.30
CA GLY A 67 44.99 -30.77 4.10
C GLY A 67 44.50 -30.01 5.33
N ASN A 68 44.97 -28.79 5.57
CA ASN A 68 44.52 -27.93 6.66
C ASN A 68 43.17 -27.28 6.34
N ILE A 69 42.25 -27.26 7.31
CA ILE A 69 41.00 -26.50 7.24
C ILE A 69 41.33 -25.01 7.34
N THR A 70 40.93 -24.24 6.33
CA THR A 70 41.08 -22.78 6.35
C THR A 70 40.08 -22.17 7.35
N THR A 71 40.47 -21.02 7.91
CA THR A 71 39.61 -20.27 8.86
C THR A 71 38.24 -19.98 8.21
N PRO A 72 37.13 -20.22 8.90
CA PRO A 72 35.80 -19.89 8.37
C PRO A 72 35.71 -18.40 8.07
N GLN A 73 35.03 -18.06 6.98
CA GLN A 73 34.74 -16.68 6.63
C GLN A 73 33.68 -16.13 7.60
N VAL A 74 33.77 -14.86 7.93
CA VAL A 74 32.75 -14.20 8.77
C VAL A 74 31.48 -14.09 7.99
N ASP A 75 30.34 -14.39 8.64
CA ASP A 75 29.02 -14.21 8.07
C ASP A 75 28.79 -12.75 7.68
N ASP A 76 28.36 -12.53 6.44
CA ASP A 76 27.92 -11.22 5.99
C ASP A 76 26.44 -11.05 6.35
N THR A 77 26.18 -10.27 7.41
CA THR A 77 24.84 -10.01 7.90
C THR A 77 24.50 -8.54 7.78
N ALA A 78 23.34 -8.24 7.19
CA ALA A 78 22.75 -6.91 7.14
C ALA A 78 21.57 -6.81 8.11
N GLN A 79 21.18 -5.60 8.47
CA GLN A 79 19.97 -5.35 9.26
C GLN A 79 19.01 -4.49 8.46
N ALA A 80 17.81 -4.98 8.23
CA ALA A 80 16.72 -4.21 7.68
C ALA A 80 15.96 -3.48 8.80
N HIS A 81 15.58 -2.24 8.54
CA HIS A 81 14.85 -1.41 9.49
C HIS A 81 13.46 -1.10 8.96
N VAL A 82 12.47 -1.83 9.44
CA VAL A 82 11.06 -1.64 9.10
C VAL A 82 10.48 -0.53 9.98
N LYS A 83 10.26 0.66 9.41
CA LYS A 83 9.69 1.82 10.11
C LYS A 83 8.18 1.80 10.00
N MET A 84 7.47 1.97 11.13
CA MET A 84 6.02 1.93 11.15
C MET A 84 5.39 3.10 10.42
N ALA A 85 4.39 2.83 9.59
CA ALA A 85 3.51 3.82 8.99
C ALA A 85 2.31 4.06 9.92
N HIS A 86 1.93 5.31 10.07
CA HIS A 86 0.84 5.73 10.94
C HIS A 86 -0.30 6.29 10.09
N ALA A 87 -1.46 5.64 10.12
CA ALA A 87 -2.67 6.13 9.48
C ALA A 87 -3.68 6.54 10.55
N ALA A 88 -4.19 7.77 10.47
CA ALA A 88 -5.21 8.26 11.38
C ALA A 88 -6.38 8.86 10.62
N LEU A 89 -7.61 8.58 11.05
CA LEU A 89 -8.83 9.10 10.45
C LEU A 89 -9.75 9.68 11.52
N PRO A 90 -9.98 11.02 11.51
CA PRO A 90 -10.86 11.65 12.48
C PRO A 90 -12.34 11.41 12.12
N ILE A 91 -13.13 11.09 13.14
CA ILE A 91 -14.58 10.97 13.06
C ILE A 91 -15.18 12.05 13.96
N SER A 92 -15.74 13.10 13.37
CA SER A 92 -16.38 14.19 14.13
C SER A 92 -17.88 13.97 14.28
N ILE A 93 -18.42 14.28 15.46
CA ILE A 93 -19.84 14.17 15.80
C ILE A 93 -20.29 15.52 16.36
N SER A 94 -21.38 16.05 15.81
CA SER A 94 -21.94 17.31 16.33
C SER A 94 -22.77 17.05 17.60
N PRO A 95 -22.78 18.01 18.55
CA PRO A 95 -23.59 17.91 19.76
C PRO A 95 -25.09 17.80 19.48
N GLU A 96 -25.55 18.37 18.37
CA GLU A 96 -26.94 18.29 17.94
C GLU A 96 -27.32 16.86 17.59
N LEU A 97 -26.43 16.14 16.87
CA LEU A 97 -26.64 14.72 16.57
C LEU A 97 -26.64 13.88 17.85
N MET A 98 -25.79 14.22 18.84
CA MET A 98 -25.76 13.56 20.14
C MET A 98 -27.05 13.77 20.94
N LYS A 99 -27.66 14.95 20.87
CA LYS A 99 -28.92 15.25 21.57
C LYS A 99 -30.14 14.60 20.93
N GLN A 100 -30.11 14.34 19.62
CA GLN A 100 -31.17 13.65 18.89
C GLN A 100 -31.10 12.13 19.07
N SER A 101 -30.20 11.62 19.91
CA SER A 101 -29.95 10.20 20.07
C SER A 101 -30.99 9.43 20.90
N GLU A 102 -32.02 10.07 21.40
CA GLU A 102 -33.14 9.33 22.02
C GLU A 102 -33.84 8.36 21.06
N ASP A 103 -33.71 8.59 19.75
CA ASP A 103 -34.11 7.66 18.72
C ASP A 103 -32.88 7.02 18.06
N ASN A 104 -32.89 5.72 17.83
CA ASN A 104 -31.85 4.88 17.17
C ASN A 104 -31.21 5.47 15.88
N ALA A 105 -31.65 6.63 15.40
CA ALA A 105 -31.14 7.29 14.21
C ALA A 105 -29.70 7.79 14.35
N ALA A 106 -29.31 8.32 15.51
CA ALA A 106 -27.96 8.83 15.73
C ALA A 106 -26.94 7.68 15.88
N ALA A 107 -27.34 6.58 16.55
CA ALA A 107 -26.52 5.37 16.64
C ALA A 107 -26.31 4.76 15.24
N ARG A 108 -27.32 4.72 14.38
CA ARG A 108 -27.21 4.27 12.98
C ARG A 108 -26.32 5.21 12.16
N ALA A 109 -26.39 6.52 12.36
CA ALA A 109 -25.54 7.49 11.68
C ALA A 109 -24.07 7.34 12.09
N LEU A 110 -23.78 7.11 13.38
CA LEU A 110 -22.44 6.83 13.87
C LEU A 110 -21.91 5.51 13.30
N ALA A 111 -22.67 4.44 13.38
CA ALA A 111 -22.30 3.14 12.82
C ALA A 111 -21.98 3.24 11.30
N SER A 112 -22.79 4.01 10.55
CA SER A 112 -22.52 4.28 9.14
C SER A 112 -21.22 5.07 8.91
N LYS A 113 -20.91 6.08 9.75
CA LYS A 113 -19.66 6.83 9.67
C LYS A 113 -18.46 5.94 9.99
N VAL A 114 -18.53 5.14 11.04
CA VAL A 114 -17.48 4.19 11.43
C VAL A 114 -17.23 3.15 10.32
N LYS A 115 -18.30 2.60 9.74
CA LYS A 115 -18.19 1.68 8.61
C LYS A 115 -17.45 2.32 7.42
N ARG A 116 -17.83 3.54 7.03
CA ARG A 116 -17.17 4.27 5.93
C ARG A 116 -15.71 4.61 6.26
N ALA A 117 -15.43 4.99 7.50
CA ALA A 117 -14.07 5.27 7.96
C ALA A 117 -13.19 4.03 7.80
N ARG A 118 -13.68 2.89 8.23
CA ARG A 118 -13.00 1.60 8.12
C ARG A 118 -12.76 1.19 6.67
N GLU A 119 -13.77 1.30 5.81
CA GLU A 119 -13.64 1.03 4.38
C GLU A 119 -12.61 1.96 3.73
N SER A 120 -12.56 3.23 4.14
CA SER A 120 -11.58 4.20 3.67
C SER A 120 -10.16 3.84 4.10
N MET A 121 -9.94 3.46 5.36
CA MET A 121 -8.62 3.04 5.86
C MET A 121 -8.14 1.77 5.17
N ALA A 122 -8.99 0.75 5.07
CA ALA A 122 -8.67 -0.49 4.36
C ALA A 122 -8.29 -0.24 2.89
N ARG A 123 -8.99 0.70 2.24
CA ARG A 123 -8.67 1.10 0.87
C ARG A 123 -7.31 1.78 0.78
N THR A 124 -7.02 2.74 1.65
CA THR A 124 -5.75 3.44 1.67
C THR A 124 -4.59 2.50 1.99
N ALA A 125 -4.77 1.58 2.92
CA ALA A 125 -3.77 0.56 3.23
C ALA A 125 -3.50 -0.34 2.01
N ASN A 126 -4.53 -0.82 1.30
CA ASN A 126 -4.35 -1.65 0.11
C ASN A 126 -3.70 -0.87 -1.06
N GLU A 127 -4.06 0.41 -1.24
CA GLU A 127 -3.39 1.30 -2.20
C GLU A 127 -1.88 1.40 -1.92
N GLN A 128 -1.49 1.51 -0.64
CA GLN A 128 -0.08 1.59 -0.24
C GLN A 128 0.63 0.25 -0.36
N LEU A 129 0.01 -0.87 0.06
CA LEU A 129 0.57 -2.22 -0.08
C LEU A 129 0.88 -2.59 -1.53
N ASN A 130 0.08 -2.13 -2.47
CA ASN A 130 0.32 -2.33 -3.91
C ASN A 130 1.24 -1.24 -4.52
N GLY A 131 1.59 -0.21 -3.77
CA GLY A 131 2.32 0.96 -4.22
C GLY A 131 3.85 0.82 -4.20
N ALA A 132 4.51 1.94 -4.51
CA ALA A 132 5.97 2.06 -4.52
C ALA A 132 6.54 2.57 -3.18
N GLY A 133 5.76 2.60 -2.11
CA GLY A 133 6.22 3.05 -0.79
C GLY A 133 6.40 4.56 -0.64
N ASN A 134 5.93 5.35 -1.59
CA ASN A 134 6.07 6.80 -1.61
C ASN A 134 4.74 7.56 -1.49
N ALA A 135 3.65 6.86 -1.24
CA ALA A 135 2.28 7.41 -1.17
C ALA A 135 1.84 8.22 -2.42
N LYS A 136 2.56 8.08 -3.55
CA LYS A 136 2.23 8.71 -4.82
C LYS A 136 0.96 8.10 -5.39
N LEU A 137 0.02 8.95 -5.79
CA LEU A 137 -1.25 8.56 -6.42
C LEU A 137 -1.21 8.69 -7.95
N ALA A 138 -0.57 9.75 -8.44
CA ALA A 138 -0.41 10.02 -9.86
C ALA A 138 0.67 11.06 -10.09
N GLY A 139 1.38 10.99 -11.23
CA GLY A 139 2.18 12.09 -11.74
C GLY A 139 1.30 13.10 -12.49
N LEU A 140 1.77 14.34 -12.59
CA LEU A 140 1.11 15.42 -13.32
C LEU A 140 2.03 15.97 -14.38
N ALA A 141 1.48 16.24 -15.56
CA ALA A 141 2.22 16.99 -16.57
C ALA A 141 2.46 18.44 -16.13
N ALA A 142 3.61 19.00 -16.52
CA ALA A 142 3.94 20.38 -16.23
C ALA A 142 2.88 21.33 -16.82
N ALA A 143 2.45 22.30 -16.02
CA ALA A 143 1.47 23.30 -16.41
C ALA A 143 1.78 24.63 -15.73
N GLY A 144 1.48 25.73 -16.42
CA GLY A 144 1.47 27.05 -15.80
C GLY A 144 0.41 27.16 -14.69
N PRO A 145 0.22 28.37 -14.12
CA PRO A 145 -0.75 28.55 -13.03
C PRO A 145 -2.15 28.11 -13.44
N ALA A 146 -2.62 27.00 -12.86
CA ALA A 146 -3.87 26.36 -13.25
C ALA A 146 -4.56 25.69 -12.05
N LEU A 147 -5.81 25.31 -12.23
CA LEU A 147 -6.55 24.42 -11.33
C LEU A 147 -6.79 23.03 -11.95
N THR A 148 -6.57 22.90 -13.24
CA THR A 148 -6.75 21.65 -14.00
C THR A 148 -5.41 21.18 -14.55
N PHE A 149 -5.05 19.94 -14.28
CA PHE A 149 -3.81 19.32 -14.71
C PHE A 149 -4.08 18.02 -15.43
N THR A 150 -3.23 17.71 -16.42
CA THR A 150 -3.22 16.40 -17.09
C THR A 150 -2.49 15.40 -16.20
N CYS A 151 -3.07 14.23 -16.01
CA CYS A 151 -2.45 13.12 -15.27
C CYS A 151 -1.60 12.25 -16.19
N ASP A 152 -0.61 11.58 -15.60
CA ASP A 152 0.16 10.56 -16.31
C ASP A 152 -0.75 9.46 -16.84
N ALA A 153 -0.36 8.87 -17.99
CA ALA A 153 -1.09 7.76 -18.58
C ALA A 153 -1.21 6.59 -17.61
N GLY A 154 -2.38 5.94 -17.61
CA GLY A 154 -2.61 4.78 -16.76
C GLY A 154 -3.08 5.08 -15.34
N THR A 155 -3.26 6.34 -14.94
CA THR A 155 -3.75 6.71 -13.60
C THR A 155 -5.17 6.17 -13.35
N PRO A 156 -5.39 5.27 -12.35
CA PRO A 156 -6.71 4.72 -12.09
C PRO A 156 -7.67 5.76 -11.51
N LYS A 157 -8.92 5.78 -12.01
CA LYS A 157 -9.96 6.68 -11.48
C LYS A 157 -10.25 6.47 -10.01
N ARG A 158 -10.10 5.26 -9.52
CA ARG A 158 -10.37 4.91 -8.12
C ARG A 158 -9.48 5.67 -7.13
N TYR A 159 -8.29 6.12 -7.56
CA TYR A 159 -7.40 6.93 -6.74
C TYR A 159 -7.80 8.40 -6.72
N LEU A 160 -8.36 8.89 -7.82
CA LEU A 160 -8.71 10.31 -7.99
C LEU A 160 -10.22 10.47 -8.17
N TYR A 161 -10.95 10.48 -7.06
CA TYR A 161 -12.41 10.70 -7.05
C TYR A 161 -12.75 12.09 -6.52
N LYS A 162 -13.91 12.60 -6.95
CA LYS A 162 -14.43 13.88 -6.49
C LYS A 162 -14.53 13.92 -4.96
N GLY A 163 -13.96 14.94 -4.36
CA GLY A 163 -13.98 15.15 -2.92
C GLY A 163 -12.77 14.59 -2.17
N ARG A 164 -11.90 13.79 -2.81
CA ARG A 164 -10.64 13.37 -2.20
C ARG A 164 -9.75 14.58 -1.99
N VAL A 165 -9.12 14.64 -0.82
CA VAL A 165 -8.10 15.64 -0.50
C VAL A 165 -6.73 15.02 -0.76
N VAL A 166 -5.84 15.77 -1.42
CA VAL A 166 -4.51 15.34 -1.83
C VAL A 166 -3.50 16.46 -1.65
N ASP A 167 -2.23 16.10 -1.55
CA ASP A 167 -1.11 17.03 -1.59
C ASP A 167 -0.45 16.99 -2.97
N LEU A 168 -0.14 18.17 -3.52
CA LEU A 168 0.69 18.30 -4.71
C LEU A 168 2.11 18.65 -4.27
N ARG A 169 3.03 17.76 -4.61
CA ARG A 169 4.44 17.89 -4.21
C ARG A 169 5.36 17.55 -5.39
N ASP A 170 6.58 18.04 -5.32
CA ASP A 170 7.64 17.59 -6.20
C ASP A 170 8.03 16.15 -5.86
N GLU A 171 8.12 15.28 -6.86
CA GLU A 171 8.38 13.84 -6.68
C GLU A 171 9.80 13.54 -6.20
N VAL A 172 10.76 14.42 -6.51
CA VAL A 172 12.17 14.23 -6.18
C VAL A 172 12.51 14.81 -4.81
N THR A 173 12.05 16.04 -4.56
CA THR A 173 12.37 16.78 -3.32
C THR A 173 11.30 16.63 -2.23
N PHE A 174 10.12 16.11 -2.58
CA PHE A 174 8.93 16.01 -1.72
C PHE A 174 8.44 17.35 -1.15
N THR A 175 8.99 18.46 -1.63
CA THR A 175 8.54 19.78 -1.21
C THR A 175 7.15 20.07 -1.77
N PRO A 176 6.23 20.65 -0.97
CA PRO A 176 4.93 21.03 -1.49
C PRO A 176 5.08 22.14 -2.53
N ILE A 177 4.37 22.03 -3.64
CA ILE A 177 4.29 23.15 -4.58
C ILE A 177 3.48 24.29 -3.97
N THR A 178 3.72 25.52 -4.43
CA THR A 178 2.99 26.69 -3.94
C THR A 178 1.49 26.45 -4.01
N GLN A 179 0.79 26.58 -2.89
CA GLN A 179 -0.64 26.35 -2.71
C GLN A 179 -1.11 24.91 -3.03
N GLY A 180 -0.20 23.92 -3.08
CA GLY A 180 -0.52 22.54 -3.42
C GLY A 180 -0.97 21.65 -2.26
N THR A 181 -0.89 22.13 -1.00
CA THR A 181 -1.24 21.32 0.18
C THR A 181 -2.74 21.24 0.41
N LYS A 182 -3.22 20.05 0.83
CA LYS A 182 -4.62 19.77 1.22
C LYS A 182 -5.65 20.26 0.19
N ARG A 183 -5.39 19.95 -1.10
CA ARG A 183 -6.28 20.35 -2.19
C ARG A 183 -7.37 19.30 -2.40
N LYS A 184 -8.61 19.76 -2.54
CA LYS A 184 -9.76 18.90 -2.79
C LYS A 184 -10.00 18.78 -4.30
N ILE A 185 -10.19 17.55 -4.76
CA ILE A 185 -10.55 17.27 -6.16
C ILE A 185 -12.00 17.68 -6.41
N ALA A 186 -12.21 18.62 -7.32
CA ALA A 186 -13.53 19.09 -7.75
C ALA A 186 -14.15 18.15 -8.79
N SER A 187 -13.35 17.76 -9.79
CA SER A 187 -13.79 16.85 -10.86
C SER A 187 -12.60 16.16 -11.53
N THR A 188 -12.89 15.07 -12.24
CA THR A 188 -11.93 14.35 -13.08
C THR A 188 -12.56 14.05 -14.42
N THR A 189 -11.79 14.15 -15.52
CA THR A 189 -12.18 13.62 -16.84
C THR A 189 -11.48 12.28 -17.08
N LEU A 190 -12.06 11.45 -17.92
CA LEU A 190 -11.54 10.11 -18.19
C LEU A 190 -11.10 10.01 -19.65
N ASN A 191 -10.08 9.21 -19.87
CA ASN A 191 -9.71 8.67 -21.17
C ASN A 191 -10.70 7.56 -21.58
N PRO A 192 -10.74 7.18 -22.87
CA PRO A 192 -11.59 6.08 -23.35
C PRO A 192 -11.31 4.74 -22.64
N ASP A 193 -10.10 4.51 -22.14
CA ASP A 193 -9.68 3.32 -21.42
C ASP A 193 -10.07 3.34 -19.92
N GLY A 194 -10.84 4.34 -19.49
CA GLY A 194 -11.30 4.52 -18.10
C GLY A 194 -10.25 5.06 -17.13
N THR A 195 -9.06 5.44 -17.62
CA THR A 195 -8.06 6.14 -16.79
C THR A 195 -8.36 7.62 -16.67
N VAL A 196 -7.74 8.29 -15.68
CA VAL A 196 -7.91 9.73 -15.50
C VAL A 196 -7.06 10.48 -16.52
N ALA A 197 -7.72 11.29 -17.36
CA ALA A 197 -7.06 12.20 -18.29
C ALA A 197 -6.66 13.51 -17.60
N THR A 198 -7.60 14.14 -16.89
CA THR A 198 -7.34 15.39 -16.17
C THR A 198 -7.96 15.38 -14.78
N VAL A 199 -7.35 16.12 -13.87
CA VAL A 199 -7.86 16.40 -12.52
C VAL A 199 -8.03 17.90 -12.36
N THR A 200 -9.20 18.31 -11.84
CA THR A 200 -9.50 19.72 -11.52
C THR A 200 -9.69 19.84 -10.04
N PHE A 201 -9.07 20.86 -9.44
CA PHE A 201 -9.13 21.13 -8.00
C PHE A 201 -10.09 22.28 -7.68
N ASP A 202 -10.62 22.28 -6.46
CA ASP A 202 -11.37 23.40 -5.93
C ASP A 202 -10.47 24.63 -5.78
N THR A 203 -11.03 25.83 -5.96
CA THR A 203 -10.32 27.11 -5.78
C THR A 203 -9.90 27.36 -4.35
N ALA A 204 -10.66 26.82 -3.38
CA ALA A 204 -10.34 26.90 -1.96
C ALA A 204 -9.72 25.55 -1.50
N GLY A 205 -8.56 25.59 -0.89
CA GLY A 205 -7.94 24.44 -0.25
C GLY A 205 -8.68 24.03 1.03
N PHE A 206 -8.60 22.77 1.40
CA PHE A 206 -9.16 22.25 2.65
C PHE A 206 -8.13 22.43 3.79
N GLY A 207 -8.05 23.64 4.32
CA GLY A 207 -7.06 24.01 5.35
C GLY A 207 -5.65 24.26 4.83
N GLY A 208 -5.48 24.40 3.52
CA GLY A 208 -4.21 24.63 2.84
C GLY A 208 -4.29 25.79 1.85
N GLY A 209 -3.51 25.70 0.77
CA GLY A 209 -3.42 26.73 -0.26
C GLY A 209 -4.73 27.04 -0.98
N SER A 210 -4.85 28.25 -1.49
CA SER A 210 -5.99 28.69 -2.31
C SER A 210 -5.49 29.33 -3.61
N GLY A 211 -6.28 29.22 -4.69
CA GLY A 211 -5.92 29.77 -6.01
C GLY A 211 -5.19 28.78 -6.92
N ASN A 212 -4.58 29.31 -7.98
CA ASN A 212 -3.89 28.51 -8.99
C ASN A 212 -2.57 27.94 -8.47
N MET A 213 -2.24 26.77 -8.94
CA MET A 213 -1.00 26.03 -8.65
C MET A 213 -0.16 25.92 -9.92
N THR A 214 1.15 25.84 -9.76
CA THR A 214 2.07 25.64 -10.90
C THR A 214 2.71 24.26 -10.77
N ALA A 215 2.40 23.35 -11.68
CA ALA A 215 3.02 22.04 -11.75
C ALA A 215 4.32 22.10 -12.58
N THR A 216 5.34 21.40 -12.13
CA THR A 216 6.58 21.11 -12.86
C THR A 216 6.50 19.70 -13.46
N ALA A 217 7.48 19.32 -14.25
CA ALA A 217 7.56 17.97 -14.84
C ALA A 217 7.70 16.87 -13.75
N THR A 218 8.12 17.23 -12.55
CA THR A 218 8.28 16.34 -11.41
C THR A 218 7.16 16.47 -10.37
N THR A 219 6.08 17.19 -10.69
CA THR A 219 4.95 17.33 -9.75
C THR A 219 4.09 16.07 -9.76
N ALA A 220 3.75 15.59 -8.57
CA ALA A 220 2.86 14.46 -8.39
C ALA A 220 1.84 14.69 -7.26
N LEU A 221 0.79 13.90 -7.28
CA LEU A 221 -0.26 13.84 -6.27
C LEU A 221 0.10 12.80 -5.23
N PHE A 222 0.00 13.17 -3.96
CA PHE A 222 0.27 12.30 -2.82
C PHE A 222 -0.94 12.21 -1.89
N ILE A 223 -0.96 11.15 -1.09
CA ILE A 223 -1.89 11.04 0.03
C ILE A 223 -1.56 12.18 1.02
N VAL A 224 -2.60 12.86 1.53
CA VAL A 224 -2.44 14.00 2.44
C VAL A 224 -1.62 13.62 3.67
N ASP A 225 -0.72 14.52 4.05
CA ASP A 225 0.17 14.39 5.22
C ASP A 225 1.03 13.09 5.25
N SER A 226 1.14 12.38 4.12
CA SER A 226 1.93 11.15 4.02
C SER A 226 3.44 11.37 3.87
N VAL A 227 3.86 12.58 3.55
CA VAL A 227 5.25 12.95 3.27
C VAL A 227 5.65 14.16 4.12
N THR A 228 6.81 14.11 4.74
CA THR A 228 7.39 15.28 5.44
C THR A 228 8.10 16.19 4.46
N ASP A 229 8.32 17.44 4.85
CA ASP A 229 9.00 18.44 4.02
C ASP A 229 10.52 18.22 3.93
N THR A 230 11.06 17.17 4.55
CA THR A 230 12.48 16.80 4.49
C THR A 230 12.70 15.71 3.44
N PRO A 231 13.63 15.90 2.49
CA PRO A 231 13.85 14.96 1.37
C PRO A 231 14.21 13.53 1.77
N SER A 232 14.70 13.31 2.98
CA SER A 232 15.11 12.00 3.50
C SER A 232 14.01 11.24 4.23
N ALA A 233 12.83 11.83 4.39
CA ALA A 233 11.79 11.25 5.24
C ALA A 233 10.52 10.92 4.44
N LEU A 234 10.55 9.82 3.70
CA LEU A 234 9.38 9.05 3.29
C LEU A 234 8.76 8.36 4.52
N SER A 235 8.49 9.12 5.57
CA SER A 235 8.43 8.55 6.91
C SER A 235 7.05 8.02 7.30
N PHE A 236 6.00 8.32 6.55
CA PHE A 236 4.64 7.92 6.95
C PHE A 236 3.89 7.13 5.89
N ALA A 237 4.53 6.83 4.75
CA ALA A 237 3.93 5.98 3.72
C ALA A 237 4.16 4.51 4.04
N GLY A 238 3.13 3.69 3.85
CA GLY A 238 3.28 2.23 3.90
C GLY A 238 4.14 1.73 2.73
N GLN A 239 5.08 0.85 3.00
CA GLN A 239 5.87 0.16 1.99
C GLN A 239 4.97 -0.80 1.19
N GLY A 240 5.31 -1.05 -0.06
CA GLY A 240 4.48 -1.85 -0.94
C GLY A 240 5.24 -2.77 -1.87
N LEU A 241 4.50 -3.67 -2.53
CA LEU A 241 5.04 -4.70 -3.40
C LEU A 241 5.90 -4.16 -4.54
N GLN A 242 5.56 -2.98 -5.08
CA GLN A 242 6.37 -2.38 -6.15
C GLN A 242 7.78 -2.05 -5.68
N GLN A 243 7.92 -1.59 -4.44
CA GLN A 243 9.22 -1.28 -3.85
C GLN A 243 10.00 -2.56 -3.54
N ILE A 244 9.32 -3.60 -3.02
CA ILE A 244 9.96 -4.89 -2.74
C ILE A 244 10.45 -5.55 -4.03
N GLY A 245 9.62 -5.62 -5.06
CA GLY A 245 9.97 -6.19 -6.35
C GLY A 245 10.90 -5.33 -7.23
N ALA A 246 11.29 -4.13 -6.80
CA ALA A 246 12.21 -3.28 -7.54
C ALA A 246 13.67 -3.76 -7.41
N THR A 247 14.49 -3.47 -8.43
CA THR A 247 15.93 -3.76 -8.44
C THR A 247 16.78 -2.56 -8.00
N THR A 248 16.18 -1.39 -7.84
CA THR A 248 16.86 -0.15 -7.43
C THR A 248 16.05 0.56 -6.36
N GLY A 249 16.65 1.54 -5.70
CA GLY A 249 16.04 2.33 -4.64
C GLY A 249 16.34 1.78 -3.24
N ILE A 250 15.98 2.56 -2.24
CA ILE A 250 16.19 2.20 -0.82
C ILE A 250 14.93 1.53 -0.30
N PHE A 251 15.10 0.35 0.30
CA PHE A 251 14.04 -0.38 0.98
C PHE A 251 14.55 -0.85 2.34
N GLU A 252 13.84 -0.52 3.42
CA GLU A 252 14.22 -0.86 4.80
C GLU A 252 15.63 -0.41 5.21
N ASP A 253 16.00 0.80 4.78
CA ASP A 253 17.33 1.41 4.94
C ASP A 253 18.47 0.69 4.19
N ILE A 254 18.18 -0.28 3.33
CA ILE A 254 19.16 -0.98 2.48
C ILE A 254 19.01 -0.49 1.03
N ASP A 255 20.12 -0.03 0.43
CA ASP A 255 20.13 0.37 -0.97
C ASP A 255 20.26 -0.85 -1.88
N LYS A 256 19.23 -1.09 -2.69
CA LYS A 256 19.17 -2.20 -3.64
C LYS A 256 20.16 -2.09 -4.79
N ALA A 257 20.59 -0.87 -5.16
CA ALA A 257 21.54 -0.68 -6.24
C ALA A 257 22.94 -1.23 -5.88
N THR A 258 23.28 -1.16 -4.60
CA THR A 258 24.58 -1.65 -4.09
C THR A 258 24.51 -3.05 -3.50
N ASN A 259 23.31 -3.53 -3.14
CA ASN A 259 23.10 -4.81 -2.46
C ASN A 259 22.23 -5.73 -3.31
N GLU A 260 22.86 -6.56 -4.13
CA GLU A 260 22.18 -7.46 -5.06
C GLU A 260 21.26 -8.47 -4.33
N PHE A 261 21.63 -8.94 -3.15
CA PHE A 261 20.85 -9.85 -2.34
C PHE A 261 19.49 -9.28 -1.91
N TRP A 262 19.35 -7.92 -1.94
CA TRP A 262 18.13 -7.22 -1.56
C TRP A 262 17.26 -6.79 -2.75
N GLN A 263 17.68 -7.09 -3.98
CA GLN A 263 16.92 -6.79 -5.18
C GLN A 263 15.79 -7.80 -5.41
N GLY A 264 14.63 -7.33 -5.84
CA GLY A 264 13.57 -8.20 -6.36
C GLY A 264 13.99 -8.88 -7.66
N THR A 265 13.37 -10.01 -7.98
CA THR A 265 13.62 -10.72 -9.23
C THR A 265 12.78 -10.10 -10.35
N LYS A 266 13.44 -9.76 -11.47
CA LYS A 266 12.74 -9.32 -12.67
C LYS A 266 12.12 -10.50 -13.40
N GLY A 267 10.82 -10.41 -13.69
CA GLY A 267 10.13 -11.42 -14.49
C GLY A 267 10.47 -11.38 -15.97
N ARG A 268 11.13 -10.30 -16.44
CA ARG A 268 11.60 -10.13 -17.83
C ARG A 268 12.94 -9.43 -17.83
N ALA A 269 13.83 -9.87 -18.74
CA ALA A 269 15.13 -9.22 -18.94
C ALA A 269 14.96 -7.82 -19.58
N ASP A 270 14.06 -7.69 -20.55
CA ASP A 270 13.73 -6.43 -21.22
C ASP A 270 12.30 -6.01 -20.86
N GLU A 271 12.19 -4.91 -20.12
CA GLU A 271 10.93 -4.32 -19.68
C GLU A 271 10.60 -3.02 -20.45
N THR A 272 11.33 -2.68 -21.52
CA THR A 272 11.16 -1.42 -22.25
C THR A 272 9.94 -1.45 -23.17
N ALA A 273 9.64 -2.59 -23.80
CA ALA A 273 8.49 -2.78 -24.67
C ALA A 273 7.37 -3.56 -23.97
N ALA A 274 6.13 -3.17 -24.23
CA ALA A 274 4.97 -3.92 -23.75
C ALA A 274 4.83 -5.24 -24.54
N VAL A 275 4.54 -6.34 -23.83
CA VAL A 275 4.31 -7.67 -24.41
C VAL A 275 3.05 -8.31 -23.86
N ASP A 276 2.51 -9.26 -24.57
CA ASP A 276 1.37 -10.05 -24.10
C ASP A 276 1.80 -10.99 -22.95
N PRO A 277 0.94 -11.14 -21.93
CA PRO A 277 1.19 -12.06 -20.83
C PRO A 277 0.96 -13.51 -21.31
N ASP A 278 1.95 -14.07 -22.00
CA ASP A 278 1.93 -15.46 -22.44
C ASP A 278 2.70 -16.38 -21.48
N LEU A 279 2.61 -17.69 -21.72
CA LEU A 279 3.31 -18.69 -20.91
C LEU A 279 4.83 -18.48 -20.92
N GLY A 280 5.41 -18.14 -22.08
CA GLY A 280 6.86 -17.96 -22.18
C GLY A 280 7.38 -16.79 -21.36
N VAL A 281 6.59 -15.70 -21.24
CA VAL A 281 6.90 -14.56 -20.39
C VAL A 281 6.83 -14.93 -18.92
N LEU A 282 5.80 -15.69 -18.51
CA LEU A 282 5.64 -16.10 -17.12
C LEU A 282 6.70 -17.13 -16.71
N ASP A 283 6.94 -18.14 -17.56
CA ASP A 283 7.97 -19.18 -17.37
C ASP A 283 9.37 -18.54 -17.24
N GLY A 284 9.68 -17.55 -18.08
CA GLY A 284 10.94 -16.82 -18.02
C GLY A 284 11.17 -16.15 -16.67
N GLY A 285 10.11 -15.60 -16.04
CA GLY A 285 10.22 -15.00 -14.72
C GLY A 285 10.41 -16.01 -13.59
N ILE A 286 9.72 -17.16 -13.67
CA ILE A 286 9.90 -18.24 -12.69
C ILE A 286 11.29 -18.88 -12.83
N LEU A 287 11.79 -19.04 -14.06
CA LEU A 287 13.16 -19.51 -14.29
C LEU A 287 14.18 -18.54 -13.67
N ALA A 288 14.02 -17.24 -13.89
CA ALA A 288 14.88 -16.22 -13.28
C ALA A 288 14.80 -16.22 -11.75
N LEU A 289 13.64 -16.54 -11.18
CA LEU A 289 13.48 -16.73 -9.72
C LEU A 289 14.29 -17.93 -9.25
N GLY A 290 14.14 -19.10 -9.92
CA GLY A 290 14.87 -20.32 -9.59
C GLY A 290 16.40 -20.17 -9.68
N GLU A 291 16.91 -19.45 -10.68
CA GLU A 291 18.34 -19.15 -10.82
C GLU A 291 18.91 -18.31 -9.66
N ARG A 292 18.07 -17.50 -8.99
CA ARG A 292 18.51 -16.60 -7.92
C ARG A 292 18.24 -17.13 -6.51
N THR A 293 17.24 -17.99 -6.33
CA THR A 293 16.72 -18.34 -5.00
C THR A 293 16.56 -19.82 -4.74
N ASP A 294 16.78 -20.66 -5.73
CA ASP A 294 16.45 -22.09 -5.72
C ASP A 294 14.94 -22.38 -5.51
N LEU A 295 14.07 -21.37 -5.69
CA LEU A 295 12.62 -21.55 -5.65
C LEU A 295 12.08 -21.87 -7.05
N GLU A 296 11.27 -22.91 -7.14
CA GLU A 296 10.64 -23.35 -8.41
C GLU A 296 9.28 -22.67 -8.64
N GLU A 297 8.66 -22.12 -7.58
CA GLU A 297 7.32 -21.53 -7.62
C GLU A 297 7.13 -20.45 -6.54
N VAL A 298 6.09 -19.65 -6.68
CA VAL A 298 5.62 -18.69 -5.67
C VAL A 298 4.25 -19.13 -5.14
N ASP A 299 3.82 -18.64 -3.97
CA ASP A 299 2.53 -19.06 -3.39
C ASP A 299 1.34 -18.60 -4.23
N PHE A 300 1.38 -17.38 -4.73
CA PHE A 300 0.36 -16.82 -5.62
C PHE A 300 0.89 -15.65 -6.44
N ILE A 301 0.16 -15.29 -7.49
CA ILE A 301 0.45 -14.13 -8.33
C ILE A 301 -0.66 -13.12 -8.15
N VAL A 302 -0.31 -11.89 -7.75
CA VAL A 302 -1.24 -10.76 -7.72
C VAL A 302 -0.93 -9.80 -8.86
N GLY A 303 -1.95 -9.22 -9.48
CA GLY A 303 -1.69 -8.29 -10.56
C GLY A 303 -2.89 -7.51 -11.09
N ASP A 304 -2.62 -6.75 -12.14
CA ASP A 304 -3.66 -6.00 -12.86
C ASP A 304 -4.72 -6.96 -13.44
N PRO A 305 -5.99 -6.80 -13.07
CA PRO A 305 -7.07 -7.62 -13.63
C PRO A 305 -7.13 -7.62 -15.17
N GLY A 306 -6.74 -6.50 -15.82
CA GLY A 306 -6.70 -6.42 -17.28
C GLY A 306 -5.63 -7.33 -17.90
N VAL A 307 -4.49 -7.50 -17.24
CA VAL A 307 -3.43 -8.43 -17.66
C VAL A 307 -3.91 -9.87 -17.50
N ILE A 308 -4.54 -10.18 -16.37
CA ILE A 308 -5.08 -11.54 -16.10
C ILE A 308 -6.18 -11.90 -17.09
N LEU A 309 -7.05 -10.96 -17.44
CA LEU A 309 -8.08 -11.18 -18.49
C LEU A 309 -7.45 -11.43 -19.86
N LEU A 310 -6.40 -10.70 -20.23
CA LEU A 310 -5.69 -10.92 -21.48
C LEU A 310 -5.01 -12.31 -21.48
N TYR A 311 -4.36 -12.68 -20.39
CA TYR A 311 -3.80 -14.02 -20.19
C TYR A 311 -4.88 -15.11 -20.38
N GLN A 312 -6.03 -14.99 -19.74
CA GLN A 312 -7.14 -15.93 -19.93
C GLN A 312 -7.62 -15.99 -21.38
N SER A 313 -7.75 -14.81 -22.03
CA SER A 313 -8.25 -14.75 -23.39
C SER A 313 -7.34 -15.45 -24.42
N SER A 314 -6.03 -15.50 -24.17
CA SER A 314 -5.07 -16.17 -25.04
C SER A 314 -5.31 -17.68 -25.11
N PHE A 315 -5.95 -18.25 -24.10
CA PHE A 315 -6.27 -19.69 -24.04
C PHE A 315 -7.66 -20.06 -24.53
N TYR A 316 -8.60 -19.12 -24.67
CA TYR A 316 -9.98 -19.44 -25.07
C TYR A 316 -10.07 -20.18 -26.39
N ASN A 317 -9.18 -19.91 -27.34
CA ASN A 317 -9.15 -20.59 -28.64
C ASN A 317 -8.54 -22.00 -28.57
N GLN A 318 -7.86 -22.35 -27.50
CA GLN A 318 -7.15 -23.63 -27.32
C GLN A 318 -7.85 -24.53 -26.29
N MET A 319 -8.72 -24.00 -25.45
CA MET A 319 -9.36 -24.75 -24.38
C MET A 319 -10.57 -25.55 -24.88
N ARG A 320 -10.47 -26.86 -24.84
CA ARG A 320 -11.60 -27.81 -24.92
C ARG A 320 -12.30 -28.00 -23.57
N PHE A 321 -11.73 -27.52 -22.47
CA PHE A 321 -12.20 -27.73 -21.10
C PHE A 321 -12.24 -26.39 -20.35
N ALA A 322 -13.11 -26.32 -19.32
CA ALA A 322 -13.18 -25.16 -18.45
C ALA A 322 -11.81 -24.89 -17.78
N PRO A 323 -11.36 -23.64 -17.72
CA PRO A 323 -10.10 -23.32 -17.07
C PRO A 323 -10.14 -23.72 -15.60
N GLN A 324 -9.07 -24.34 -15.14
CA GLN A 324 -8.90 -24.65 -13.73
C GLN A 324 -8.81 -23.34 -12.95
N ARG A 325 -9.55 -23.25 -11.84
CA ARG A 325 -9.50 -22.12 -10.91
C ARG A 325 -8.76 -22.54 -9.66
N GLY A 326 -7.85 -21.69 -9.21
CA GLY A 326 -7.20 -21.81 -7.92
C GLY A 326 -7.89 -20.89 -6.91
N THR A 327 -8.01 -21.37 -5.69
CA THR A 327 -8.62 -20.62 -4.59
C THR A 327 -7.55 -20.42 -3.51
N LEU A 328 -7.37 -19.19 -3.07
CA LEU A 328 -6.51 -18.86 -1.92
C LEU A 328 -7.20 -19.26 -0.59
N ASP A 329 -6.43 -19.33 0.49
CA ASP A 329 -6.93 -19.65 1.83
C ASP A 329 -8.02 -18.70 2.30
N THR A 330 -7.99 -17.47 1.85
CA THR A 330 -8.98 -16.41 2.11
C THR A 330 -10.21 -16.47 1.21
N GLY A 331 -10.28 -17.43 0.27
CA GLY A 331 -11.42 -17.66 -0.61
C GLY A 331 -11.44 -16.85 -1.91
N PHE A 332 -10.38 -16.10 -2.24
CA PHE A 332 -10.26 -15.46 -3.55
C PHE A 332 -9.97 -16.51 -4.63
N GLU A 333 -10.64 -16.39 -5.77
CA GLU A 333 -10.51 -17.31 -6.89
C GLU A 333 -9.93 -16.61 -8.12
N GLY A 334 -9.07 -17.32 -8.85
CA GLY A 334 -8.48 -16.84 -10.09
C GLY A 334 -8.06 -17.99 -11.02
N PRO A 335 -7.61 -17.68 -12.24
CA PRO A 335 -7.01 -18.70 -13.11
C PRO A 335 -5.73 -19.23 -12.47
N VAL A 336 -5.37 -20.44 -12.82
CA VAL A 336 -4.15 -21.09 -12.33
C VAL A 336 -3.08 -21.02 -13.41
N TYR A 337 -1.88 -20.66 -13.02
CA TYR A 337 -0.67 -20.80 -13.80
C TYR A 337 0.30 -21.70 -13.03
N ASN A 338 0.65 -22.84 -13.58
CA ASN A 338 1.57 -23.83 -12.98
C ASN A 338 1.29 -24.15 -11.50
N GLY A 339 0.00 -24.33 -11.14
CA GLY A 339 -0.41 -24.56 -9.74
C GLY A 339 -0.66 -23.31 -8.92
N MET A 340 -0.11 -22.16 -9.30
CA MET A 340 -0.21 -20.88 -8.60
C MET A 340 -1.50 -20.14 -8.98
N ALA A 341 -2.26 -19.65 -7.99
CA ALA A 341 -3.45 -18.86 -8.22
C ALA A 341 -3.07 -17.43 -8.67
N MET A 342 -3.67 -16.96 -9.78
CA MET A 342 -3.50 -15.58 -10.27
C MET A 342 -4.70 -14.73 -9.85
N ILE A 343 -4.51 -13.79 -8.94
CA ILE A 343 -5.59 -12.99 -8.39
C ILE A 343 -5.49 -11.53 -8.85
N GLY A 344 -6.59 -11.01 -9.40
CA GLY A 344 -6.68 -9.61 -9.82
C GLY A 344 -6.91 -8.67 -8.64
N ASP A 345 -6.03 -7.70 -8.45
CA ASP A 345 -6.24 -6.58 -7.54
C ASP A 345 -6.25 -5.27 -8.34
N PHE A 346 -7.36 -4.53 -8.24
CA PHE A 346 -7.49 -3.25 -8.93
C PHE A 346 -6.57 -2.15 -8.38
N ASP A 347 -5.98 -2.32 -7.21
CA ASP A 347 -4.99 -1.41 -6.64
C ASP A 347 -3.57 -1.74 -7.10
N HIS A 348 -3.36 -2.89 -7.74
CA HIS A 348 -2.08 -3.25 -8.30
C HIS A 348 -1.71 -2.33 -9.49
N GLN A 349 -0.40 -2.18 -9.74
CA GLN A 349 0.09 -1.38 -10.87
C GLN A 349 -0.46 -1.93 -12.18
N ARG A 350 -0.94 -1.04 -13.04
CA ARG A 350 -1.44 -1.41 -14.39
C ARG A 350 -0.31 -1.99 -15.23
N GLY A 351 -0.63 -3.04 -15.98
CA GLY A 351 0.32 -3.73 -16.84
C GLY A 351 1.42 -4.46 -16.09
N ALA A 352 1.18 -4.83 -14.84
CA ALA A 352 2.14 -5.59 -14.03
C ALA A 352 1.51 -6.78 -13.32
N LEU A 353 2.33 -7.80 -13.08
CA LEU A 353 2.06 -8.94 -12.21
C LEU A 353 3.18 -9.06 -11.19
N THR A 354 2.87 -9.54 -10.00
CA THR A 354 3.87 -9.81 -8.95
C THR A 354 3.60 -11.17 -8.35
N GLY A 355 4.59 -12.05 -8.43
CA GLY A 355 4.60 -13.33 -7.72
C GLY A 355 5.03 -13.10 -6.28
N VAL A 356 4.25 -13.61 -5.36
CA VAL A 356 4.38 -13.39 -3.92
C VAL A 356 4.68 -14.68 -3.21
N THR A 357 5.74 -14.69 -2.40
CA THR A 357 6.08 -15.76 -1.47
C THR A 357 5.72 -15.29 -0.07
N LYS A 358 4.73 -15.93 0.58
CA LYS A 358 4.17 -15.51 1.87
C LYS A 358 5.22 -15.52 2.98
N GLU A 359 6.08 -16.53 3.01
CA GLU A 359 7.13 -16.66 4.03
C GLU A 359 8.13 -15.51 4.04
N SER A 360 8.35 -14.89 2.86
CA SER A 360 9.28 -13.78 2.71
C SER A 360 8.70 -12.42 3.06
N LEU A 361 7.38 -12.34 3.24
CA LEU A 361 6.67 -11.10 3.54
C LEU A 361 6.02 -11.17 4.92
N GLN A 362 6.13 -10.09 5.66
CA GLN A 362 5.45 -9.97 6.95
C GLN A 362 4.86 -8.56 7.13
N MET A 363 3.61 -8.50 7.53
CA MET A 363 2.99 -7.25 7.92
C MET A 363 3.18 -7.04 9.42
N TYR A 364 3.87 -5.98 9.81
CA TYR A 364 4.05 -5.60 11.21
C TYR A 364 2.97 -4.61 11.62
N GLY A 365 2.56 -4.63 12.89
CA GLY A 365 1.60 -3.68 13.43
C GLY A 365 1.58 -3.68 14.95
N TYR A 366 1.24 -2.55 15.56
CA TYR A 366 1.08 -2.50 17.01
C TYR A 366 -0.19 -3.24 17.46
N GLU A 367 -1.23 -3.20 16.62
CA GLU A 367 -2.53 -3.87 16.83
C GLU A 367 -2.89 -4.74 15.63
N LYS A 368 -3.84 -5.66 15.81
CA LYS A 368 -4.30 -6.56 14.72
C LYS A 368 -5.08 -5.86 13.60
N GLY A 369 -5.44 -4.60 13.79
CA GLY A 369 -6.20 -3.79 12.83
C GLY A 369 -6.43 -2.40 13.37
N PRO A 370 -7.21 -1.57 12.65
CA PRO A 370 -7.54 -0.22 13.10
C PRO A 370 -8.18 -0.24 14.48
N ASP A 371 -7.73 0.64 15.35
CA ASP A 371 -8.25 0.78 16.70
C ASP A 371 -8.50 2.25 17.05
N TRP A 372 -9.21 2.49 18.15
CA TRP A 372 -9.48 3.85 18.62
C TRP A 372 -8.28 4.38 19.38
N ASP A 373 -7.96 5.66 19.13
CA ASP A 373 -6.91 6.35 19.88
C ASP A 373 -7.42 6.68 21.31
N GLU A 374 -6.85 5.97 22.28
CA GLU A 374 -7.18 6.11 23.70
C GLU A 374 -6.05 6.78 24.51
N LEU A 375 -5.06 7.40 23.85
CA LEU A 375 -3.86 7.96 24.49
C LEU A 375 -4.17 8.94 25.64
N THR A 376 -5.33 9.59 25.62
CA THR A 376 -5.78 10.51 26.68
C THR A 376 -6.77 9.87 27.67
N GLY A 377 -6.99 8.55 27.58
CA GLY A 377 -7.94 7.81 28.42
C GLY A 377 -9.41 8.04 28.07
N SER A 378 -9.70 8.69 26.94
CA SER A 378 -11.04 8.84 26.37
C SER A 378 -10.99 8.77 24.87
N MET A 379 -11.86 7.95 24.27
CA MET A 379 -12.02 7.88 22.80
C MET A 379 -12.51 9.20 22.20
N PHE A 380 -13.31 9.96 22.93
CA PHE A 380 -13.85 11.23 22.49
C PHE A 380 -13.10 12.39 23.08
N GLN A 381 -12.56 13.22 22.21
CA GLN A 381 -11.82 14.41 22.58
C GLN A 381 -12.50 15.65 22.02
N ARG A 382 -12.45 16.75 22.78
CA ARG A 382 -12.87 18.06 22.31
C ARG A 382 -11.62 18.83 21.93
N PHE A 383 -11.45 19.05 20.64
CA PHE A 383 -10.37 19.86 20.13
C PHE A 383 -10.77 21.35 20.09
N GLY A 384 -9.81 22.20 20.38
CA GLY A 384 -9.95 23.64 20.30
C GLY A 384 -8.68 24.33 20.78
N THR A 385 -8.48 25.57 20.35
CA THR A 385 -7.44 26.42 20.90
C THR A 385 -7.89 26.97 22.28
N ALA A 386 -6.96 27.47 23.05
CA ALA A 386 -7.28 28.10 24.35
C ALA A 386 -8.37 29.19 24.26
N THR A 387 -8.51 29.81 23.08
CA THR A 387 -9.46 30.88 22.78
C THR A 387 -10.72 30.43 22.04
N ALA A 388 -10.72 29.27 21.38
CA ALA A 388 -11.87 28.77 20.62
C ALA A 388 -12.00 27.26 20.78
N ARG A 389 -12.91 26.79 21.64
CA ARG A 389 -13.21 25.38 21.82
C ARG A 389 -14.25 24.93 20.78
N SER A 390 -13.94 23.88 20.02
CA SER A 390 -14.92 23.22 19.16
C SER A 390 -16.06 22.64 20.00
N ARG A 391 -17.30 22.81 19.57
CA ARG A 391 -18.45 22.12 20.17
C ARG A 391 -18.52 20.66 19.70
N ASN A 392 -17.86 20.34 18.59
CA ASN A 392 -17.80 18.97 18.07
C ASN A 392 -16.92 18.10 18.95
N VAL A 393 -17.31 16.86 19.05
CA VAL A 393 -16.50 15.81 19.69
C VAL A 393 -15.91 14.97 18.56
N GLU A 394 -14.63 14.68 18.66
CA GLU A 394 -13.89 13.92 17.67
C GLU A 394 -13.36 12.64 18.31
N ALA A 395 -13.44 11.54 17.55
CA ALA A 395 -12.77 10.29 17.86
C ALA A 395 -11.82 9.98 16.70
N TRP A 396 -10.66 9.45 17.01
CA TRP A 396 -9.64 9.11 16.03
C TRP A 396 -9.56 7.60 15.88
N LEU A 397 -9.70 7.13 14.65
CA LEU A 397 -9.40 5.76 14.29
C LEU A 397 -7.95 5.73 13.79
N VAL A 398 -7.11 4.95 14.44
CA VAL A 398 -5.66 4.86 14.15
C VAL A 398 -5.33 3.46 13.70
N ASP A 399 -4.45 3.33 12.75
CA ASP A 399 -3.90 2.06 12.28
C ASP A 399 -2.40 2.21 12.02
N ASP A 400 -1.61 1.52 12.81
CA ASP A 400 -0.16 1.51 12.71
C ASP A 400 0.29 0.20 12.10
N TRP A 401 0.82 0.26 10.88
CA TRP A 401 1.25 -0.93 10.17
C TRP A 401 2.43 -0.63 9.24
N GLN A 402 3.16 -1.67 8.88
CA GLN A 402 4.14 -1.63 7.81
C GLN A 402 4.35 -3.00 7.20
N LEU A 403 4.54 -3.04 5.90
CA LEU A 403 4.97 -4.24 5.20
C LEU A 403 6.49 -4.32 5.28
N GLY A 404 6.99 -5.46 5.73
CA GLY A 404 8.41 -5.78 5.72
C GLY A 404 8.69 -7.03 4.91
N ALA A 405 9.91 -7.15 4.42
CA ALA A 405 10.39 -8.33 3.74
C ALA A 405 11.59 -8.93 4.49
N HIS A 406 11.62 -10.26 4.58
CA HIS A 406 12.80 -10.98 5.03
C HIS A 406 13.76 -11.24 3.88
N GLU A 407 13.22 -11.36 2.66
CA GLU A 407 13.98 -11.66 1.46
C GLU A 407 13.27 -11.09 0.23
N CYS A 408 13.86 -10.05 -0.39
CA CYS A 408 13.25 -9.41 -1.56
C CYS A 408 13.41 -10.23 -2.85
N ARG A 409 14.48 -11.02 -2.98
CA ARG A 409 14.78 -11.80 -4.20
C ARG A 409 13.79 -12.93 -4.49
N THR A 410 13.03 -13.39 -3.47
CA THR A 410 11.98 -14.40 -3.62
C THR A 410 10.70 -13.86 -4.28
N MET A 411 10.64 -12.56 -4.52
CA MET A 411 9.55 -11.89 -5.20
C MET A 411 9.90 -11.70 -6.67
N VAL A 412 9.05 -12.15 -7.56
CA VAL A 412 9.19 -11.94 -9.01
C VAL A 412 8.19 -10.92 -9.52
N ARG A 413 8.65 -9.98 -10.35
CA ARG A 413 7.80 -8.92 -10.88
C ARG A 413 7.91 -8.82 -12.39
N TRP A 414 6.78 -8.94 -13.08
CA TRP A 414 6.62 -8.69 -14.51
C TRP A 414 6.04 -7.31 -14.72
N GLN A 415 6.67 -6.51 -15.56
CA GLN A 415 6.23 -5.15 -15.88
C GLN A 415 6.03 -4.97 -17.39
N ASN A 416 5.37 -3.88 -17.77
CA ASN A 416 5.05 -3.56 -19.15
C ASN A 416 4.37 -4.72 -19.90
N LEU A 417 3.36 -5.30 -19.26
CA LEU A 417 2.49 -6.28 -19.89
C LEU A 417 1.30 -5.58 -20.55
N ASN A 418 0.92 -6.04 -21.74
CA ASN A 418 -0.31 -5.65 -22.38
C ASN A 418 -1.51 -6.07 -21.51
N ARG A 419 -2.61 -5.38 -21.67
CA ARG A 419 -3.83 -5.61 -20.91
C ARG A 419 -5.04 -5.64 -21.83
N ALA A 420 -6.08 -6.37 -21.43
CA ALA A 420 -7.39 -6.26 -22.06
C ALA A 420 -7.95 -4.85 -21.82
N SER A 421 -8.48 -4.23 -22.86
CA SER A 421 -9.12 -2.90 -22.84
C SER A 421 -10.54 -2.94 -22.30
#